data_1035bdc8d1eaccc6166db61b64b99c7f
#
_entry.id   1035bdc8d1eaccc6166db61b64b99c7f
#
_cell.length_a   1.000
_cell.length_b   1.000
_cell.length_c   1.000
_cell.angle_alpha   90.00
_cell.angle_beta   90.00
_cell.angle_gamma   90.00
#
_symmetry.space_group_name_H-M   'P 1'
#
loop_
_entity.id
_entity.type
_entity.pdbx_description
1 polymer ?
#
loop_
_entity_poly.entity_id
_entity_poly.type
_entity_poly.pdbx_seq_one_letter_code
_entity_poly.pdbx_strand_id
1 'polypeptide(L)' 'DELLEATKAITKNLNIEISDKNLNYLINNSKRDIKNIFRTLTQLEKESLERKKSIGLNLIKEIIQSS' A
#
# COMPACT_ATOMS: atom_id res chain seq x y z
N ASP A 1 15.43 -6.41 0.80
CA ASP A 1 14.63 -6.37 2.03
C ASP A 1 13.47 -7.36 1.95
N GLU A 2 13.43 -8.27 2.91
CA GLU A 2 12.39 -9.31 2.95
C GLU A 2 10.99 -8.72 3.05
N LEU A 3 10.86 -7.65 3.81
CA LEU A 3 9.56 -7.01 4.00
C LEU A 3 9.08 -6.37 2.69
N LEU A 4 9.97 -5.77 1.94
CA LEU A 4 9.64 -5.20 0.64
C LEU A 4 9.19 -6.29 -0.33
N GLU A 5 9.91 -7.42 -0.35
CA GLU A 5 9.56 -8.54 -1.22
C GLU A 5 8.20 -9.13 -0.85
N ALA A 6 7.94 -9.29 0.46
CA ALA A 6 6.63 -9.77 0.92
C ALA A 6 5.53 -8.80 0.53
N THR A 7 5.78 -7.51 0.65
CA THR A 7 4.80 -6.48 0.30
C THR A 7 4.52 -6.49 -1.20
N LYS A 8 5.57 -6.66 -2.02
CA LYS A 8 5.39 -6.78 -3.47
C LYS A 8 4.52 -7.98 -3.83
N ALA A 9 4.71 -9.10 -3.13
CA ALA A 9 3.89 -10.29 -3.37
C ALA A 9 2.42 -10.02 -3.05
N ILE A 10 2.15 -9.28 -1.98
CA ILE A 10 0.79 -8.92 -1.62
C ILE A 10 0.15 -8.02 -2.68
N THR A 11 0.87 -7.02 -3.17
CA THR A 11 0.34 -6.14 -4.22
C THR A 11 0.02 -6.91 -5.48
N LYS A 12 0.85 -7.89 -5.81
CA LYS A 12 0.63 -8.74 -6.96
C LYS A 12 -0.65 -9.57 -6.81
N ASN A 13 -0.85 -10.13 -5.62
CA ASN A 13 -2.06 -10.91 -5.34
C ASN A 13 -3.32 -10.05 -5.35
N LEU A 14 -3.21 -8.81 -4.88
CA LEU A 14 -4.33 -7.88 -4.88
C LEU A 14 -4.55 -7.22 -6.26
N ASN A 15 -3.64 -7.48 -7.19
CA ASN A 15 -3.72 -6.95 -8.54
C ASN A 15 -3.68 -5.42 -8.58
N ILE A 16 -2.85 -4.83 -7.73
CA ILE A 16 -2.67 -3.38 -7.67
C ILE A 16 -1.25 -3.01 -8.08
N GLU A 17 -1.10 -1.82 -8.65
CA GLU A 17 0.20 -1.32 -9.09
C GLU A 17 0.67 -0.19 -8.19
N ILE A 18 1.82 -0.39 -7.55
CA ILE A 18 2.45 0.62 -6.71
C ILE A 18 3.95 0.61 -7.01
N SER A 19 4.54 1.77 -7.25
CA SER A 19 5.98 1.86 -7.51
C SER A 19 6.76 1.47 -6.26
N ASP A 20 8.00 1.02 -6.46
CA ASP A 20 8.87 0.65 -5.33
C ASP A 20 9.06 1.81 -4.37
N LYS A 21 9.19 3.02 -4.90
CA LYS A 21 9.34 4.23 -4.09
C LYS A 21 8.14 4.42 -3.16
N ASN A 22 6.94 4.26 -3.71
CA ASN A 22 5.72 4.42 -2.93
C ASN A 22 5.53 3.28 -1.93
N LEU A 23 5.93 2.05 -2.30
CA LEU A 23 5.88 0.92 -1.38
C LEU A 23 6.81 1.15 -0.20
N ASN A 24 8.01 1.67 -0.43
CA ASN A 24 8.94 1.98 0.64
C ASN A 24 8.37 3.02 1.59
N TYR A 25 7.71 4.03 1.05
CA TYR A 25 7.04 5.04 1.88
C TYR A 25 5.98 4.40 2.77
N LEU A 26 5.14 3.56 2.17
CA LEU A 26 4.08 2.86 2.89
C LEU A 26 4.64 1.98 4.00
N ILE A 27 5.66 1.19 3.70
CA ILE A 27 6.29 0.29 4.67
C ILE A 27 6.85 1.08 5.85
N ASN A 28 7.58 2.16 5.58
CA ASN A 28 8.21 2.95 6.62
C ASN A 28 7.17 3.64 7.51
N ASN A 29 6.01 3.94 6.98
CA ASN A 29 4.96 4.61 7.73
C ASN A 29 3.93 3.64 8.32
N SER A 30 4.13 2.34 8.14
CA SER A 30 3.25 1.29 8.69
C SER A 30 3.95 0.51 9.80
N LYS A 31 4.92 1.12 10.47
CA LYS A 31 5.69 0.52 11.57
C LYS A 31 6.40 -0.77 11.14
N ARG A 32 6.60 -0.98 9.84
CA ARG A 32 7.19 -2.18 9.27
C ARG A 32 6.53 -3.47 9.76
N ASP A 33 5.23 -3.41 10.02
CA ASP A 33 4.42 -4.54 10.47
C ASP A 33 3.59 -5.06 9.31
N ILE A 34 3.76 -6.33 8.97
CA ILE A 34 3.11 -6.92 7.80
C ILE A 34 1.58 -6.89 7.91
N LYS A 35 1.04 -6.99 9.11
CA LYS A 35 -0.41 -6.91 9.31
C LYS A 35 -0.94 -5.52 8.97
N ASN A 36 -0.24 -4.48 9.42
CA ASN A 36 -0.61 -3.10 9.09
C ASN A 36 -0.44 -2.83 7.61
N ILE A 37 0.64 -3.35 7.02
CA ILE A 37 0.89 -3.20 5.59
C ILE A 37 -0.24 -3.84 4.79
N PHE A 38 -0.62 -5.06 5.14
CA PHE A 38 -1.70 -5.77 4.45
C PHE A 38 -3.02 -5.00 4.54
N ARG A 39 -3.34 -4.50 5.73
CA ARG A 39 -4.56 -3.72 5.94
C ARG A 39 -4.55 -2.45 5.09
N THR A 40 -3.42 -1.75 5.06
CA THR A 40 -3.29 -0.53 4.27
C THR A 40 -3.43 -0.82 2.79
N LEU A 41 -2.80 -1.89 2.30
CA LEU A 41 -2.88 -2.27 0.90
C LEU A 41 -4.31 -2.64 0.51
N THR A 42 -5.01 -3.36 1.38
CA THR A 42 -6.41 -3.73 1.12
C THR A 42 -7.28 -2.48 1.04
N GLN A 43 -7.04 -1.53 1.93
CA GLN A 43 -7.77 -0.26 1.92
C GLN A 43 -7.47 0.54 0.65
N LEU A 44 -6.20 0.55 0.23
CA LEU A 44 -5.81 1.23 -1.01
C LEU A 44 -6.49 0.62 -2.22
N GLU A 45 -6.58 -0.70 -2.27
CA GLU A 45 -7.28 -1.39 -3.36
C GLU A 45 -8.72 -0.92 -3.42
N LYS A 46 -9.40 -0.94 -2.29
CA LYS A 46 -10.79 -0.55 -2.21
C LYS A 46 -11.00 0.90 -2.65
N GLU A 47 -10.19 1.82 -2.12
CA GLU A 47 -10.30 3.24 -2.44
C GLU A 47 -10.00 3.50 -3.92
N SER A 48 -9.01 2.83 -4.45
CA SER A 48 -8.64 2.96 -5.86
C SER A 48 -9.80 2.55 -6.77
N LEU A 49 -10.46 1.45 -6.45
CA LEU A 49 -11.60 0.97 -7.21
C LEU A 49 -12.79 1.91 -7.10
N GLU A 50 -13.09 2.39 -5.90
CA GLU A 50 -14.21 3.29 -5.68
C GLU A 50 -14.02 4.64 -6.36
N ARG A 51 -12.81 5.17 -6.31
CA ARG A 51 -12.49 6.47 -6.91
C ARG A 51 -12.09 6.38 -8.36
N LYS A 52 -11.89 5.17 -8.89
CA LYS A 52 -11.44 4.92 -10.26
C LYS A 52 -10.14 5.68 -10.56
N LYS A 53 -9.21 5.65 -9.61
CA LYS A 53 -7.91 6.30 -9.70
C LYS A 53 -6.79 5.32 -9.45
N SER A 54 -5.64 5.57 -10.09
CA SER A 54 -4.45 4.79 -9.77
C SER A 54 -3.91 5.16 -8.39
N ILE A 55 -3.17 4.23 -7.80
CA ILE A 55 -2.62 4.43 -6.46
C ILE A 55 -1.34 5.25 -6.55
N GLY A 56 -1.40 6.48 -6.07
CA GLY A 56 -0.24 7.37 -6.01
C GLY A 56 0.11 7.72 -4.57
N LEU A 57 1.16 8.50 -4.41
CA LEU A 57 1.64 8.89 -3.09
C LEU A 57 0.58 9.64 -2.29
N ASN A 58 -0.20 10.49 -2.95
CA ASN A 58 -1.25 11.25 -2.26
C ASN A 58 -2.30 10.36 -1.63
N LEU A 59 -2.72 9.33 -2.36
CA LEU A 59 -3.71 8.39 -1.82
C LEU A 59 -3.13 7.59 -0.65
N ILE A 60 -1.87 7.18 -0.77
CA ILE A 60 -1.19 6.46 0.31
C ILE A 60 -1.12 7.31 1.57
N LYS A 61 -0.73 8.58 1.43
CA LYS A 61 -0.67 9.50 2.57
C LYS A 61 -2.03 9.68 3.21
N GLU A 62 -3.07 9.84 2.40
CA GLU A 62 -4.43 10.01 2.87
C GLU A 62 -4.88 8.80 3.72
N ILE A 63 -4.64 7.59 3.22
CA ILE A 63 -5.03 6.38 3.92
C ILE A 63 -4.25 6.22 5.23
N ILE A 64 -2.95 6.46 5.20
CA ILE A 64 -2.10 6.33 6.38
C ILE A 64 -2.51 7.35 7.44
N GLN A 65 -2.79 8.59 7.03
CA GLN A 65 -3.13 9.66 7.97
C GLN A 65 -4.52 9.47 8.59
N SER A 66 -5.41 8.78 7.93
CA SER A 66 -6.77 8.57 8.41
C SER A 66 -6.93 7.36 9.32
N SER A 67 -5.87 6.59 9.48
CA SER A 67 -5.93 5.37 10.30
C SER A 67 -5.40 5.56 11.72
#